data_851cfb678680412da428eab5a3569c35
#
_entry.id   851cfb678680412da428eab5a3569c35
#
_cell.length_a   1.000
_cell.length_b   1.000
_cell.length_c   1.000
_cell.angle_alpha   90.00
_cell.angle_beta   90.00
_cell.angle_gamma   90.00
#
_symmetry.space_group_name_H-M   'P 1'
#
loop_
_entity.id
_entity.type
_entity.pdbx_description
1 polymer ?
#
loop_
_entity_poly.entity_id
_entity_poly.type
_entity_poly.pdbx_seq_one_letter_code
_entity_poly.pdbx_strand_id
1 'polypeptide(L)'
;ELFSACRSEFKHLEHYYFHNCVYDYLWKDNRRRHSERVPTHDVLHKYGNDYKLIFVGDAAMSPYELVQPNGSIEFNNAEPGATWLRRLTETWPHAIWLNPESEHAWQYRQSTSLIHNLLGGRMFPLTLDGLERGMRVLSK
;
A
#
# COMPACT_ATOMS: atom_id res chain seq x y z
N GLU A 1 -1.04 -16.74 -2.55
CA GLU A 1 -2.44 -17.10 -2.88
C GLU A 1 -3.21 -15.93 -3.46
N LEU A 2 -3.09 -14.70 -2.90
CA LEU A 2 -3.74 -13.52 -3.44
C LEU A 2 -3.35 -13.27 -4.90
N PHE A 3 -2.06 -13.39 -5.21
CA PHE A 3 -1.57 -13.16 -6.56
C PHE A 3 -2.10 -14.20 -7.54
N SER A 4 -2.23 -15.45 -7.11
CA SER A 4 -2.82 -16.50 -7.94
C SER A 4 -4.29 -16.23 -8.23
N ALA A 5 -5.03 -15.74 -7.23
CA ALA A 5 -6.44 -15.38 -7.39
C ALA A 5 -6.66 -14.20 -8.34
N CYS A 6 -5.74 -13.23 -8.31
CA CYS A 6 -5.85 -12.02 -9.13
C CYS A 6 -5.25 -12.16 -10.53
N ARG A 7 -4.41 -13.16 -10.75
CA ARG A 7 -3.64 -13.30 -11.98
C ARG A 7 -4.49 -13.39 -13.24
N SER A 8 -5.65 -14.03 -13.16
CA SER A 8 -6.58 -14.13 -14.28
C SER A 8 -7.34 -12.84 -14.59
N GLU A 9 -7.40 -11.93 -13.62
CA GLU A 9 -8.12 -10.67 -13.74
C GLU A 9 -7.27 -9.54 -14.33
N PHE A 10 -5.96 -9.71 -14.36
CA PHE A 10 -5.03 -8.67 -14.80
C PHE A 10 -4.12 -9.17 -15.90
N LYS A 11 -3.94 -8.36 -16.93
CA LYS A 11 -3.05 -8.65 -18.05
C LYS A 11 -1.59 -8.69 -17.61
N HIS A 12 -1.20 -7.76 -16.74
CA HIS A 12 0.14 -7.66 -16.16
C HIS A 12 0.00 -7.46 -14.67
N LEU A 13 0.70 -8.26 -13.89
CA LEU A 13 0.71 -8.15 -12.44
C LEU A 13 2.16 -8.13 -11.95
N GLU A 14 2.56 -7.01 -11.37
CA GLU A 14 3.86 -6.83 -10.75
C GLU A 14 3.66 -6.60 -9.26
N HIS A 15 4.61 -7.04 -8.43
CA HIS A 15 4.49 -6.85 -6.99
C HIS A 15 5.81 -6.46 -6.37
N TYR A 16 5.72 -5.74 -5.25
CA TYR A 16 6.83 -5.29 -4.44
C TYR A 16 6.46 -5.46 -2.98
N TYR A 17 7.47 -5.50 -2.12
CA TYR A 17 7.28 -5.61 -0.68
C TYR A 17 7.66 -4.32 0.01
N PHE A 18 6.94 -3.99 1.08
CA PHE A 18 7.23 -2.84 1.92
C PHE A 18 7.02 -3.20 3.39
N HIS A 19 7.48 -2.34 4.30
CA HIS A 19 7.30 -2.53 5.74
C HIS A 19 6.47 -1.38 6.29
N ASN A 20 5.35 -1.69 6.92
CA ASN A 20 4.37 -0.75 7.48
C ASN A 20 3.70 0.12 6.43
N CYS A 21 4.46 1.00 5.79
CA CYS A 21 4.01 1.87 4.71
C CYS A 21 5.06 1.88 3.60
N VAL A 22 4.76 2.56 2.51
CA VAL A 22 5.74 2.74 1.43
C VAL A 22 6.57 3.97 1.73
N TYR A 23 7.90 3.81 1.62
CA TYR A 23 8.88 4.88 1.84
C TYR A 23 9.84 4.96 0.65
N ASP A 24 11.07 5.38 0.89
CA ASP A 24 12.08 5.62 -0.14
C ASP A 24 12.43 4.38 -0.95
N TYR A 25 12.31 3.20 -0.36
CA TYR A 25 12.72 1.95 -0.98
C TYR A 25 11.65 0.87 -0.86
N LEU A 26 11.62 0.02 -1.86
CA LEU A 26 10.79 -1.18 -1.92
C LEU A 26 11.70 -2.39 -2.17
N TRP A 27 11.15 -3.58 -2.08
CA TRP A 27 11.86 -4.83 -2.33
C TRP A 27 11.06 -5.71 -3.28
N LYS A 28 11.75 -6.39 -4.19
CA LYS A 28 11.14 -7.42 -5.04
C LYS A 28 10.93 -8.73 -4.29
N ASP A 29 11.69 -8.94 -3.23
CA ASP A 29 11.78 -10.17 -2.47
C ASP A 29 11.28 -9.96 -1.05
N ASN A 30 10.53 -10.93 -0.53
CA ASN A 30 9.97 -10.87 0.83
C ASN A 30 11.03 -10.86 1.94
N ARG A 31 12.26 -11.22 1.63
CA ARG A 31 13.37 -11.17 2.60
C ARG A 31 13.79 -9.75 2.94
N ARG A 32 13.51 -8.80 2.06
CA ARG A 32 13.77 -7.37 2.24
C ARG A 32 15.21 -7.06 2.60
N ARG A 33 16.14 -7.65 1.84
CA ARG A 33 17.56 -7.43 2.04
C ARG A 33 17.95 -6.01 1.64
N HIS A 34 18.77 -5.35 2.44
CA HIS A 34 19.24 -3.99 2.16
C HIS A 34 19.88 -3.86 0.77
N SER A 35 20.65 -4.85 0.36
CA SER A 35 21.33 -4.86 -0.95
C SER A 35 20.37 -5.03 -2.15
N GLU A 36 19.13 -5.44 -1.92
CA GLU A 36 18.15 -5.70 -2.96
C GLU A 36 17.02 -4.67 -2.97
N ARG A 37 17.26 -3.51 -2.39
CA ARG A 37 16.29 -2.41 -2.39
C ARG A 37 16.13 -1.83 -3.79
N VAL A 38 14.90 -1.45 -4.09
CA VAL A 38 14.57 -0.72 -5.32
C VAL A 38 14.05 0.66 -4.89
N PRO A 39 14.63 1.75 -5.40
CA PRO A 39 14.10 3.08 -5.07
C PRO A 39 12.64 3.20 -5.51
N THR A 40 11.80 3.67 -4.61
CA THR A 40 10.38 3.88 -4.90
C THR A 40 10.20 4.85 -6.06
N HIS A 41 11.07 5.84 -6.14
CA HIS A 41 11.08 6.81 -7.23
C HIS A 41 11.22 6.15 -8.61
N ASP A 42 12.06 5.10 -8.71
CA ASP A 42 12.23 4.35 -9.96
C ASP A 42 10.95 3.59 -10.33
N VAL A 43 10.25 3.04 -9.34
CA VAL A 43 8.98 2.35 -9.56
C VAL A 43 7.92 3.34 -10.06
N LEU A 44 7.89 4.55 -9.52
CA LEU A 44 6.97 5.59 -9.98
C LEU A 44 7.14 5.92 -11.47
N HIS A 45 8.35 5.82 -11.98
CA HIS A 45 8.66 6.12 -13.38
C HIS A 45 8.62 4.91 -14.31
N LYS A 46 8.60 3.71 -13.74
CA LYS A 46 8.64 2.46 -14.52
C LYS A 46 7.28 2.09 -15.12
N TYR A 47 6.20 2.38 -14.40
CA TYR A 47 4.85 1.97 -14.80
C TYR A 47 4.01 3.17 -15.16
N GLY A 48 3.26 3.07 -16.25
CA GLY A 48 2.37 4.12 -16.72
C GLY A 48 1.15 4.30 -15.81
N ASN A 49 0.44 5.40 -15.98
CA ASN A 49 -0.73 5.75 -15.17
C ASN A 49 -1.96 4.86 -15.44
N ASP A 50 -1.89 3.99 -16.44
CA ASP A 50 -2.91 2.99 -16.73
C ASP A 50 -2.84 1.79 -15.78
N TYR A 51 -1.73 1.64 -15.04
CA TYR A 51 -1.64 0.65 -13.97
C TYR A 51 -2.56 1.03 -12.81
N LYS A 52 -3.04 0.01 -12.12
CA LYS A 52 -3.85 0.15 -10.91
C LYS A 52 -3.01 -0.31 -9.73
N LEU A 53 -3.27 0.28 -8.56
CA LEU A 53 -2.44 0.07 -7.38
C LEU A 53 -3.22 -0.68 -6.31
N ILE A 54 -2.64 -1.76 -5.80
CA ILE A 54 -3.21 -2.51 -4.70
C ILE A 54 -2.17 -2.59 -3.59
N PHE A 55 -2.48 -2.00 -2.45
CA PHE A 55 -1.69 -2.18 -1.24
C PHE A 55 -2.23 -3.38 -0.46
N VAL A 56 -1.35 -4.15 0.15
CA VAL A 56 -1.73 -5.25 1.03
C VAL A 56 -0.93 -5.12 2.33
N GLY A 57 -1.61 -4.86 3.43
CA GLY A 57 -0.95 -4.68 4.73
C GLY A 57 -1.96 -4.39 5.82
N ASP A 58 -1.52 -4.48 7.08
CA ASP A 58 -2.39 -4.28 8.23
C ASP A 58 -2.62 -2.80 8.58
N ALA A 59 -1.86 -1.89 7.98
CA ALA A 59 -1.94 -0.46 8.22
C ALA A 59 -1.73 -0.09 9.71
N ALA A 60 -1.01 -0.94 10.44
CA ALA A 60 -0.77 -0.79 11.88
C ALA A 60 0.66 -0.34 12.13
N MET A 61 0.83 0.91 12.53
CA MET A 61 2.12 1.53 12.80
C MET A 61 1.94 2.73 13.71
N SER A 62 3.05 3.30 14.16
CA SER A 62 2.99 4.57 14.88
C SER A 62 2.41 5.66 13.96
N PRO A 63 1.42 6.45 14.41
CA PRO A 63 0.90 7.56 13.62
C PRO A 63 1.98 8.57 13.22
N TYR A 64 3.00 8.74 14.04
CA TYR A 64 4.12 9.64 13.72
C TYR A 64 4.88 9.23 12.46
N GLU A 65 4.97 7.94 12.22
CA GLU A 65 5.58 7.38 11.02
C GLU A 65 4.86 7.85 9.74
N LEU A 66 3.56 8.06 9.82
CA LEU A 66 2.74 8.52 8.70
C LEU A 66 2.79 10.04 8.50
N VAL A 67 2.93 10.82 9.59
CA VAL A 67 2.72 12.27 9.50
C VAL A 67 3.97 13.10 9.76
N GLN A 68 5.05 12.51 10.27
CA GLN A 68 6.27 13.24 10.61
C GLN A 68 7.51 12.65 9.93
N PRO A 69 8.42 13.51 9.43
CA PRO A 69 9.73 13.03 8.98
C PRO A 69 10.45 12.31 10.11
N ASN A 70 11.08 11.20 9.80
CA ASN A 70 11.83 10.38 10.77
C ASN A 70 10.99 9.93 11.97
N GLY A 71 9.67 9.78 11.77
CA GLY A 71 8.75 9.35 12.84
C GLY A 71 8.76 7.85 13.11
N SER A 72 9.42 7.05 12.28
CA SER A 72 9.55 5.61 12.51
C SER A 72 10.55 5.31 13.62
N ILE A 73 10.23 4.32 14.44
CA ILE A 73 11.12 3.84 15.49
C ILE A 73 12.27 3.02 14.90
N GLU A 74 11.99 2.27 13.85
CA GLU A 74 12.94 1.31 13.26
C GLU A 74 13.82 1.89 12.14
N PHE A 75 13.28 2.84 11.39
CA PHE A 75 13.93 3.37 10.20
C PHE A 75 13.93 4.88 10.20
N ASN A 76 14.98 5.43 9.59
CA ASN A 76 15.12 6.87 9.43
C ASN A 76 14.55 7.26 8.06
N ASN A 77 13.28 7.64 8.03
CA ASN A 77 12.58 8.00 6.80
C ASN A 77 12.47 9.52 6.69
N ALA A 78 13.16 10.11 5.73
CA ALA A 78 13.17 11.56 5.53
C ALA A 78 11.78 12.11 5.26
N GLU A 79 10.93 11.35 4.58
CA GLU A 79 9.57 11.74 4.28
C GLU A 79 8.56 10.79 4.93
N PRO A 80 7.47 11.34 5.50
CA PRO A 80 6.46 10.50 6.16
C PRO A 80 5.68 9.65 5.17
N GLY A 81 5.10 8.56 5.67
CA GLY A 81 4.32 7.64 4.88
C GLY A 81 3.15 8.29 4.13
N ALA A 82 2.50 9.27 4.74
CA ALA A 82 1.40 9.99 4.08
C ALA A 82 1.85 10.70 2.81
N THR A 83 3.06 11.26 2.81
CA THR A 83 3.62 11.90 1.61
C THR A 83 3.81 10.88 0.48
N TRP A 84 4.34 9.72 0.79
CA TRP A 84 4.52 8.66 -0.19
C TRP A 84 3.19 8.11 -0.71
N LEU A 85 2.21 7.92 0.17
CA LEU A 85 0.89 7.46 -0.25
C LEU A 85 0.23 8.45 -1.20
N ARG A 86 0.36 9.75 -0.95
CA ARG A 86 -0.15 10.78 -1.86
C ARG A 86 0.53 10.73 -3.21
N ARG A 87 1.85 10.61 -3.25
CA ARG A 87 2.60 10.49 -4.52
C ARG A 87 2.16 9.28 -5.32
N LEU A 88 2.01 8.14 -4.65
CA LEU A 88 1.59 6.89 -5.29
C LEU A 88 0.17 6.99 -5.84
N THR A 89 -0.77 7.55 -5.07
CA THR A 89 -2.17 7.68 -5.48
C THR A 89 -2.39 8.80 -6.50
N GLU A 90 -1.51 9.78 -6.56
CA GLU A 90 -1.50 10.77 -7.64
C GLU A 90 -1.00 10.17 -8.95
N THR A 91 0.00 9.32 -8.88
CA THR A 91 0.54 8.62 -10.05
C THR A 91 -0.44 7.56 -10.57
N TRP A 92 -1.03 6.79 -9.65
CA TRP A 92 -2.00 5.74 -9.97
C TRP A 92 -3.29 5.97 -9.17
N PRO A 93 -4.22 6.79 -9.71
CA PRO A 93 -5.43 7.18 -8.97
C PRO A 93 -6.38 6.02 -8.63
N HIS A 94 -6.34 4.95 -9.43
CA HIS A 94 -7.14 3.76 -9.15
C HIS A 94 -6.38 2.89 -8.16
N ALA A 95 -6.55 3.16 -6.87
CA ALA A 95 -5.81 2.51 -5.79
C ALA A 95 -6.77 2.02 -4.71
N ILE A 96 -6.47 0.84 -4.17
CA ILE A 96 -7.17 0.27 -3.00
C ILE A 96 -6.15 -0.27 -2.01
N TRP A 97 -6.61 -0.46 -0.78
CA TRP A 97 -5.84 -1.12 0.28
C TRP A 97 -6.62 -2.35 0.75
N LEU A 98 -5.96 -3.51 0.76
CA LEU A 98 -6.52 -4.75 1.31
C LEU A 98 -5.88 -5.00 2.66
N ASN A 99 -6.70 -5.05 3.71
CA ASN A 99 -6.24 -5.15 5.09
C ASN A 99 -6.61 -6.52 5.68
N PRO A 100 -5.63 -7.31 6.16
CA PRO A 100 -5.91 -8.61 6.76
C PRO A 100 -6.60 -8.53 8.13
N GLU A 101 -6.56 -7.37 8.79
CA GLU A 101 -7.25 -7.17 10.06
C GLU A 101 -8.75 -7.00 9.82
N SER A 102 -9.54 -7.40 10.83
CA SER A 102 -10.99 -7.24 10.77
C SER A 102 -11.38 -5.78 10.57
N GLU A 103 -12.34 -5.54 9.69
CA GLU A 103 -12.88 -4.21 9.40
C GLU A 103 -13.36 -3.51 10.69
N HIS A 104 -13.92 -4.28 11.61
CA HIS A 104 -14.36 -3.78 12.91
C HIS A 104 -13.21 -3.18 13.73
N ALA A 105 -12.00 -3.71 13.60
CA ALA A 105 -10.83 -3.25 14.35
C ALA A 105 -10.21 -1.96 13.81
N TRP A 106 -10.48 -1.57 12.58
CA TRP A 106 -9.81 -0.44 11.93
C TRP A 106 -10.04 0.89 12.65
N GLN A 107 -11.24 1.09 13.16
CA GLN A 107 -11.61 2.34 13.85
C GLN A 107 -10.84 2.57 15.16
N TYR A 108 -10.26 1.52 15.73
CA TYR A 108 -9.54 1.60 16.99
C TYR A 108 -8.03 1.85 16.83
N ARG A 109 -7.55 1.91 15.60
CA ARG A 109 -6.14 2.16 15.30
C ARG A 109 -6.00 3.47 14.53
N GLN A 110 -5.28 4.42 15.10
CA GLN A 110 -5.11 5.73 14.50
C GLN A 110 -4.44 5.66 13.13
N SER A 111 -3.39 4.85 12.99
CA SER A 111 -2.70 4.70 11.70
C SER A 111 -3.60 4.11 10.63
N THR A 112 -4.40 3.12 10.96
CA THR A 112 -5.36 2.51 10.04
C THR A 112 -6.40 3.54 9.59
N SER A 113 -6.94 4.31 10.53
CA SER A 113 -7.90 5.37 10.22
C SER A 113 -7.31 6.44 9.31
N LEU A 114 -6.07 6.84 9.56
CA LEU A 114 -5.38 7.83 8.72
C LEU A 114 -5.22 7.32 7.28
N ILE A 115 -4.77 6.08 7.11
CA ILE A 115 -4.59 5.50 5.79
C ILE A 115 -5.94 5.34 5.09
N HIS A 116 -6.96 4.90 5.81
CA HIS A 116 -8.33 4.79 5.29
C HIS A 116 -8.82 6.14 4.73
N ASN A 117 -8.59 7.20 5.47
CA ASN A 117 -8.99 8.55 5.05
C ASN A 117 -8.16 9.03 3.86
N LEU A 118 -6.86 8.77 3.83
CA LEU A 118 -5.98 9.13 2.72
C LEU A 118 -6.41 8.47 1.41
N LEU A 119 -6.96 7.28 1.49
CA LEU A 119 -7.44 6.53 0.33
C LEU A 119 -8.93 6.80 0.02
N GLY A 120 -9.54 7.78 0.69
CA GLY A 120 -10.94 8.10 0.47
C GLY A 120 -11.89 6.95 0.79
N GLY A 121 -11.57 6.14 1.80
CA GLY A 121 -12.35 5.00 2.21
C GLY A 121 -12.13 3.73 1.38
N ARG A 122 -11.19 3.73 0.45
CA ARG A 122 -10.92 2.58 -0.43
C ARG A 122 -10.02 1.54 0.25
N MET A 123 -10.42 1.12 1.42
CA MET A 123 -9.79 0.03 2.18
C MET A 123 -10.81 -1.09 2.35
N PHE A 124 -10.41 -2.31 2.07
CA PHE A 124 -11.28 -3.48 2.11
C PHE A 124 -10.62 -4.60 2.90
N PRO A 125 -11.40 -5.46 3.57
CA PRO A 125 -10.81 -6.59 4.25
C PRO A 125 -10.21 -7.60 3.26
N LEU A 126 -9.14 -8.28 3.67
CA LEU A 126 -8.49 -9.31 2.84
C LEU A 126 -9.27 -10.62 2.96
N THR A 127 -10.48 -10.61 2.42
CA THR A 127 -11.43 -11.72 2.34
C THR A 127 -11.94 -11.80 0.91
N LEU A 128 -12.65 -12.87 0.56
CA LEU A 128 -13.25 -12.98 -0.78
C LEU A 128 -14.21 -11.82 -1.05
N ASP A 129 -15.04 -11.47 -0.07
CA ASP A 129 -15.96 -10.34 -0.19
C ASP A 129 -15.22 -9.02 -0.35
N GLY A 130 -14.21 -8.78 0.48
CA GLY A 130 -13.41 -7.56 0.41
C GLY A 130 -12.66 -7.43 -0.90
N LEU A 131 -12.10 -8.53 -1.39
CA LEU A 131 -11.43 -8.57 -2.69
C LEU A 131 -12.39 -8.24 -3.83
N GLU A 132 -13.59 -8.82 -3.80
CA GLU A 132 -14.61 -8.55 -4.81
C GLU A 132 -15.02 -7.08 -4.81
N ARG A 133 -15.27 -6.50 -3.64
CA ARG A 133 -15.60 -5.07 -3.51
C ARG A 133 -14.48 -4.17 -4.02
N GLY A 134 -13.24 -4.51 -3.66
CA GLY A 134 -12.06 -3.79 -4.10
C GLY A 134 -11.87 -3.84 -5.60
N MET A 135 -12.07 -5.00 -6.21
CA MET A 135 -11.96 -5.16 -7.66
C MET A 135 -13.01 -4.33 -8.39
N ARG A 136 -14.23 -4.22 -7.87
CA ARG A 136 -15.27 -3.36 -8.45
C ARG A 136 -14.85 -1.89 -8.43
N VAL A 137 -14.23 -1.45 -7.36
CA VAL A 137 -13.73 -0.07 -7.25
C VAL A 137 -12.62 0.17 -8.28
N LEU A 138 -11.70 -0.79 -8.42
CA LEU A 138 -10.58 -0.68 -9.37
C LEU A 138 -11.03 -0.70 -10.82
N SER A 139 -12.14 -1.35 -11.14
CA SER A 139 -12.60 -1.51 -12.52
C SER A 139 -13.35 -0.29 -13.06
N LYS A 140 -13.60 0.69 -12.23
CA LYS A 140 -14.31 1.93 -12.64
C LYS A 140 -13.35 2.98 -13.29
#